data_6a559e90cf6d6c6f6c114085c97cbf23
#
_entry.id   6a559e90cf6d6c6f6c114085c97cbf23
#
_cell.length_a   1.000
_cell.length_b   1.000
_cell.length_c   1.000
_cell.angle_alpha   90.00
_cell.angle_beta   90.00
_cell.angle_gamma   90.00
#
_symmetry.space_group_name_H-M   'P 1'
#
loop_
_entity.id
_entity.type
_entity.pdbx_description
1 polymer ?
#
loop_
_entity_poly.entity_id
_entity_poly.type
_entity_poly.pdbx_seq_one_letter_code
_entity_poly.pdbx_strand_id
1 'polypeptide(L)'
;MRAPDAHNHTAPQPPTVSIVMANYNGAAHLVDAIQSAQSQSLRDLEIIVSDDASSDDSIAIATELMAEDPRIRLVRSYHNGGPAAARNRAFALAQGEWIAVMDSDDLMHPDRLMTLVEMARRDKADMVADNVVEFDTSGSKTPRPLLSGRWAREPFWVEICRYVQFNHLYGRGPALGYLKPLFRKTILTGPTAYYDETLRIAEDYNLVLRLLYAGRRMRVYPLPLYFYRKHSTSISHRLNETALEALKMADARFLDKISRENQPVARAVKRRMRSVETALAFEKLLNALKSRNWKAAIGIALTKPRAAALLRLPLGVRMRGLAPSRVPRITIRHPLVPTTPRLSNEHQRGTRRATDPS
;
A
#
# COMPACT_ATOMS: atom_id res chain seq x y z
N MET A 1 36.73 -19.66 46.45
CA MET A 1 36.05 -18.49 45.87
C MET A 1 35.89 -18.80 44.38
N ARG A 2 34.67 -19.16 43.93
CA ARG A 2 34.32 -19.27 42.50
C ARG A 2 33.97 -17.89 41.99
N ALA A 3 34.55 -17.45 40.89
CA ALA A 3 34.19 -16.23 40.21
C ALA A 3 32.73 -16.33 39.72
N PRO A 4 31.96 -15.23 39.76
CA PRO A 4 30.58 -15.24 39.23
C PRO A 4 30.62 -15.38 37.71
N ASP A 5 29.78 -16.30 37.20
CA ASP A 5 29.55 -16.52 35.78
C ASP A 5 29.24 -15.21 35.08
N ALA A 6 30.06 -14.82 34.12
CA ALA A 6 29.82 -13.74 33.21
C ALA A 6 28.55 -14.07 32.39
N HIS A 7 27.44 -13.44 32.70
CA HIS A 7 26.24 -13.50 31.89
C HIS A 7 26.56 -12.96 30.50
N ASN A 8 26.64 -13.88 29.59
CA ASN A 8 26.87 -13.63 28.17
C ASN A 8 25.59 -12.91 27.65
N HIS A 9 25.57 -11.58 27.74
CA HIS A 9 24.53 -10.76 27.10
C HIS A 9 24.75 -10.87 25.58
N THR A 10 24.24 -11.92 24.97
CA THR A 10 24.07 -11.95 23.51
C THR A 10 23.19 -10.77 23.14
N ALA A 11 23.71 -9.88 22.27
CA ALA A 11 22.91 -8.77 21.71
C ALA A 11 21.60 -9.34 21.17
N PRO A 12 20.47 -8.68 21.42
CA PRO A 12 19.18 -9.16 20.92
C PRO A 12 19.27 -9.38 19.40
N GLN A 13 18.89 -10.56 18.96
CA GLN A 13 18.86 -10.89 17.54
C GLN A 13 17.87 -9.95 16.81
N PRO A 14 18.22 -9.45 15.62
CA PRO A 14 17.30 -8.62 14.84
C PRO A 14 16.06 -9.44 14.49
N PRO A 15 14.86 -8.83 14.47
CA PRO A 15 13.63 -9.54 14.14
C PRO A 15 13.64 -10.07 12.70
N THR A 16 12.88 -11.12 12.46
CA THR A 16 12.74 -11.67 11.10
C THR A 16 12.11 -10.66 10.15
N VAL A 17 11.08 -9.92 10.59
CA VAL A 17 10.35 -8.94 9.76
C VAL A 17 10.19 -7.61 10.48
N SER A 18 10.46 -6.50 9.77
CA SER A 18 9.99 -5.17 10.15
C SER A 18 8.76 -4.82 9.31
N ILE A 19 7.60 -4.63 9.95
CA ILE A 19 6.42 -4.06 9.32
C ILE A 19 6.58 -2.54 9.33
N VAL A 20 6.54 -1.92 8.16
CA VAL A 20 6.66 -0.48 7.97
C VAL A 20 5.31 0.09 7.57
N MET A 21 4.75 0.93 8.42
CA MET A 21 3.43 1.52 8.27
C MET A 21 3.54 3.05 8.20
N ALA A 22 3.22 3.63 7.03
CA ALA A 22 3.08 5.08 6.90
C ALA A 22 1.67 5.49 7.34
N ASN A 23 1.56 6.52 8.18
CA ASN A 23 0.28 7.03 8.66
C ASN A 23 0.17 8.54 8.47
N TYR A 24 -0.99 9.00 8.03
CA TYR A 24 -1.38 10.41 8.03
C TYR A 24 -2.89 10.54 8.16
N ASN A 25 -3.38 11.10 9.26
CA ASN A 25 -4.79 11.24 9.58
C ASN A 25 -5.58 9.93 9.38
N GLY A 26 -5.03 8.84 9.93
CA GLY A 26 -5.54 7.47 9.77
C GLY A 26 -6.31 6.95 11.00
N ALA A 27 -6.65 7.78 11.98
CA ALA A 27 -7.26 7.37 13.25
C ALA A 27 -8.45 6.40 13.10
N ALA A 28 -9.26 6.59 12.04
CA ALA A 28 -10.44 5.76 11.79
C ALA A 28 -10.13 4.28 11.52
N HIS A 29 -8.91 3.94 11.08
CA HIS A 29 -8.53 2.60 10.65
C HIS A 29 -7.25 2.07 11.29
N LEU A 30 -6.49 2.94 11.95
CA LEU A 30 -5.16 2.64 12.47
C LEU A 30 -5.17 1.50 13.50
N VAL A 31 -6.19 1.45 14.38
CA VAL A 31 -6.34 0.37 15.35
C VAL A 31 -6.46 -0.98 14.66
N ASP A 32 -7.38 -1.11 13.70
CA ASP A 32 -7.58 -2.36 12.94
C ASP A 32 -6.29 -2.79 12.24
N ALA A 33 -5.59 -1.83 11.61
CA ALA A 33 -4.36 -2.09 10.88
C ALA A 33 -3.25 -2.63 11.80
N ILE A 34 -3.00 -1.96 12.92
CA ILE A 34 -1.98 -2.38 13.90
C ILE A 34 -2.36 -3.74 14.51
N GLN A 35 -3.61 -3.96 14.89
CA GLN A 35 -4.06 -5.25 15.44
C GLN A 35 -3.90 -6.39 14.43
N SER A 36 -4.14 -6.16 13.13
CA SER A 36 -3.89 -7.16 12.11
C SER A 36 -2.39 -7.48 11.95
N ALA A 37 -1.51 -6.51 12.19
CA ALA A 37 -0.06 -6.71 12.22
C ALA A 37 0.40 -7.45 13.48
N GLN A 38 -0.15 -7.14 14.64
CA GLN A 38 0.13 -7.83 15.91
C GLN A 38 -0.30 -9.30 15.89
N SER A 39 -1.38 -9.62 15.18
CA SER A 39 -1.98 -10.96 15.09
C SER A 39 -1.26 -11.90 14.12
N GLN A 40 -0.16 -11.49 13.49
CA GLN A 40 0.62 -12.35 12.60
C GLN A 40 1.11 -13.61 13.31
N SER A 41 1.04 -14.77 12.64
CA SER A 41 1.56 -16.05 13.17
C SER A 41 3.08 -16.03 13.32
N LEU A 42 3.79 -15.28 12.48
CA LEU A 42 5.21 -14.95 12.69
C LEU A 42 5.32 -13.96 13.85
N ARG A 43 5.81 -14.41 15.00
CA ARG A 43 5.92 -13.60 16.23
C ARG A 43 7.17 -12.73 16.30
N ASP A 44 8.24 -13.17 15.66
CA ASP A 44 9.53 -12.48 15.61
C ASP A 44 9.47 -11.33 14.57
N LEU A 45 8.84 -10.24 14.98
CA LEU A 45 8.63 -9.05 14.17
C LEU A 45 8.64 -7.76 15.01
N GLU A 46 8.90 -6.65 14.36
CA GLU A 46 8.65 -5.29 14.86
C GLU A 46 7.65 -4.55 13.97
N ILE A 47 6.94 -3.57 14.51
CA ILE A 47 5.96 -2.74 13.82
C ILE A 47 6.40 -1.30 13.96
N ILE A 48 6.75 -0.63 12.86
CA ILE A 48 7.20 0.75 12.84
C ILE A 48 6.11 1.60 12.21
N VAL A 49 5.37 2.33 13.05
CA VAL A 49 4.38 3.30 12.61
C VAL A 49 5.07 4.64 12.40
N SER A 50 5.13 5.12 11.16
CA SER A 50 5.71 6.41 10.80
C SER A 50 4.60 7.43 10.54
N ASP A 51 4.33 8.27 11.53
CA ASP A 51 3.34 9.34 11.42
C ASP A 51 3.90 10.56 10.68
N ASP A 52 3.15 11.04 9.71
CA ASP A 52 3.53 12.10 8.78
C ASP A 52 2.83 13.43 9.10
N ALA A 53 2.91 13.86 10.36
CA ALA A 53 2.29 15.07 10.90
C ALA A 53 0.75 15.01 10.93
N SER A 54 0.18 13.92 11.47
CA SER A 54 -1.26 13.81 11.70
C SER A 54 -1.78 14.87 12.65
N SER A 55 -2.99 15.34 12.37
CA SER A 55 -3.74 16.31 13.20
C SER A 55 -4.97 15.69 13.87
N ASP A 56 -5.24 14.42 13.61
CA ASP A 56 -6.29 13.62 14.26
C ASP A 56 -5.72 12.81 15.44
N ASP A 57 -6.51 11.90 15.99
CA ASP A 57 -6.13 11.08 17.14
C ASP A 57 -5.10 9.97 16.83
N SER A 58 -4.55 9.90 15.60
CA SER A 58 -3.60 8.86 15.19
C SER A 58 -2.41 8.70 16.14
N ILE A 59 -1.85 9.82 16.60
CA ILE A 59 -0.67 9.81 17.49
C ILE A 59 -1.04 9.25 18.86
N ALA A 60 -2.19 9.63 19.42
CA ALA A 60 -2.68 9.13 20.70
C ALA A 60 -2.90 7.62 20.62
N ILE A 61 -3.61 7.15 19.59
CA ILE A 61 -3.87 5.73 19.32
C ILE A 61 -2.57 4.93 19.20
N ALA A 62 -1.63 5.39 18.39
CA ALA A 62 -0.36 4.69 18.21
C ALA A 62 0.48 4.65 19.50
N THR A 63 0.41 5.70 20.32
CA THR A 63 1.12 5.77 21.62
C THR A 63 0.53 4.78 22.63
N GLU A 64 -0.80 4.66 22.68
CA GLU A 64 -1.49 3.70 23.54
C GLU A 64 -1.13 2.25 23.15
N LEU A 65 -1.25 1.90 21.89
CA LEU A 65 -0.89 0.57 21.39
C LEU A 65 0.60 0.23 21.57
N MET A 66 1.49 1.22 21.47
CA MET A 66 2.92 1.05 21.76
C MET A 66 3.18 0.76 23.24
N ALA A 67 2.38 1.31 24.15
CA ALA A 67 2.50 1.01 25.57
C ALA A 67 2.05 -0.42 25.93
N GLU A 68 1.15 -1.01 25.13
CA GLU A 68 0.63 -2.36 25.31
C GLU A 68 1.51 -3.44 24.65
N ASP A 69 2.20 -3.11 23.54
CA ASP A 69 3.02 -4.06 22.78
C ASP A 69 4.42 -3.50 22.47
N PRO A 70 5.48 -4.01 23.12
CA PRO A 70 6.86 -3.52 22.95
C PRO A 70 7.43 -3.69 21.54
N ARG A 71 6.78 -4.46 20.67
CA ARG A 71 7.17 -4.61 19.26
C ARG A 71 6.80 -3.39 18.43
N ILE A 72 5.92 -2.50 18.95
CA ILE A 72 5.47 -1.31 18.23
C ILE A 72 6.42 -0.16 18.54
N ARG A 73 6.78 0.58 17.50
CA ARG A 73 7.58 1.80 17.57
C ARG A 73 6.87 2.91 16.79
N LEU A 74 6.70 4.06 17.42
CA LEU A 74 6.15 5.25 16.77
C LEU A 74 7.27 6.24 16.42
N VAL A 75 7.29 6.64 15.14
CA VAL A 75 8.19 7.67 14.61
C VAL A 75 7.36 8.82 14.07
N ARG A 76 7.64 10.03 14.51
CA ARG A 76 6.84 11.21 14.16
C ARG A 76 7.60 12.17 13.28
N SER A 77 6.91 12.76 12.32
CA SER A 77 7.35 13.95 11.60
C SER A 77 6.55 15.17 12.06
N TYR A 78 7.15 16.34 12.00
CA TYR A 78 6.44 17.60 12.23
C TYR A 78 5.92 18.25 10.94
N HIS A 79 6.30 17.70 9.78
CA HIS A 79 5.90 18.17 8.46
C HIS A 79 5.40 17.02 7.61
N ASN A 80 4.32 17.23 6.86
CA ASN A 80 3.80 16.24 5.93
C ASN A 80 4.71 16.11 4.69
N GLY A 81 5.54 15.08 4.70
CA GLY A 81 6.43 14.71 3.60
C GLY A 81 5.78 13.76 2.57
N GLY A 82 4.64 13.16 2.91
CA GLY A 82 3.92 12.17 2.11
C GLY A 82 4.34 10.73 2.38
N PRO A 83 3.64 9.77 1.75
CA PRO A 83 3.80 8.36 2.04
C PRO A 83 5.22 7.84 1.78
N ALA A 84 5.89 8.36 0.74
CA ALA A 84 7.27 8.02 0.42
C ALA A 84 8.24 8.42 1.55
N ALA A 85 8.17 9.68 2.02
CA ALA A 85 9.01 10.18 3.11
C ALA A 85 8.72 9.44 4.43
N ALA A 86 7.44 9.18 4.72
CA ALA A 86 7.06 8.41 5.91
C ALA A 86 7.63 6.99 5.89
N ARG A 87 7.54 6.28 4.76
CA ARG A 87 8.11 4.94 4.62
C ARG A 87 9.63 4.95 4.67
N ASN A 88 10.29 5.96 4.08
CA ASN A 88 11.75 6.10 4.15
C ASN A 88 12.24 6.27 5.59
N ARG A 89 11.57 7.08 6.41
CA ARG A 89 11.88 7.21 7.85
C ARG A 89 11.80 5.87 8.58
N ALA A 90 10.75 5.10 8.31
CA ALA A 90 10.58 3.78 8.91
C ALA A 90 11.60 2.75 8.37
N PHE A 91 11.95 2.79 7.08
CA PHE A 91 13.00 1.94 6.48
C PHE A 91 14.35 2.16 7.16
N ALA A 92 14.71 3.40 7.46
CA ALA A 92 15.96 3.73 8.13
C ALA A 92 16.08 3.13 9.54
N LEU A 93 14.95 2.84 10.19
CA LEU A 93 14.88 2.29 11.55
C LEU A 93 14.63 0.77 11.57
N ALA A 94 14.22 0.19 10.45
CA ALA A 94 13.89 -1.22 10.34
C ALA A 94 15.13 -2.10 10.60
N GLN A 95 15.02 -3.09 11.47
CA GLN A 95 16.08 -4.00 11.86
C GLN A 95 15.92 -5.40 11.25
N GLY A 96 14.72 -5.77 10.83
CA GLY A 96 14.37 -7.09 10.31
C GLY A 96 15.16 -7.53 9.08
N GLU A 97 15.33 -8.85 8.92
CA GLU A 97 15.87 -9.43 7.68
C GLU A 97 15.01 -9.05 6.48
N TRP A 98 13.70 -8.97 6.69
CA TRP A 98 12.71 -8.61 5.71
C TRP A 98 11.95 -7.36 6.12
N ILE A 99 11.52 -6.56 5.12
CA ILE A 99 10.69 -5.37 5.32
C ILE A 99 9.35 -5.59 4.64
N ALA A 100 8.26 -5.56 5.41
CA ALA A 100 6.89 -5.64 4.94
C ALA A 100 6.27 -4.23 4.92
N VAL A 101 5.86 -3.76 3.76
CA VAL A 101 5.12 -2.50 3.65
C VAL A 101 3.65 -2.74 3.91
N MET A 102 3.05 -1.91 4.75
CA MET A 102 1.63 -1.94 5.09
C MET A 102 1.09 -0.51 5.16
N ASP A 103 -0.08 -0.28 4.60
CA ASP A 103 -0.77 1.00 4.75
C ASP A 103 -1.60 1.00 6.04
N SER A 104 -1.75 2.17 6.69
CA SER A 104 -2.40 2.31 8.00
C SER A 104 -3.94 2.16 7.96
N ASP A 105 -4.50 1.95 6.79
CA ASP A 105 -5.93 1.73 6.54
C ASP A 105 -6.25 0.31 6.05
N ASP A 106 -5.23 -0.56 5.87
CA ASP A 106 -5.34 -1.90 5.32
C ASP A 106 -5.27 -3.00 6.40
N LEU A 107 -5.49 -4.26 5.97
CA LEU A 107 -5.41 -5.43 6.85
C LEU A 107 -4.55 -6.53 6.22
N MET A 108 -3.96 -7.38 7.07
CA MET A 108 -3.23 -8.57 6.67
C MET A 108 -3.88 -9.85 7.22
N HIS A 109 -3.86 -10.92 6.42
CA HIS A 109 -4.17 -12.25 6.92
C HIS A 109 -3.14 -12.68 7.97
N PRO A 110 -3.50 -13.36 9.07
CA PRO A 110 -2.56 -13.75 10.14
C PRO A 110 -1.34 -14.51 9.65
N ASP A 111 -1.47 -15.34 8.65
CA ASP A 111 -0.37 -16.16 8.13
C ASP A 111 0.42 -15.50 7.00
N ARG A 112 0.14 -14.22 6.69
CA ARG A 112 0.76 -13.55 5.54
C ARG A 112 2.28 -13.53 5.62
N LEU A 113 2.83 -13.05 6.73
CA LEU A 113 4.27 -12.85 6.84
C LEU A 113 5.02 -14.18 6.92
N MET A 114 4.53 -15.14 7.69
CA MET A 114 5.12 -16.49 7.75
C MET A 114 5.18 -17.11 6.36
N THR A 115 4.05 -17.12 5.65
CA THR A 115 3.94 -17.66 4.30
C THR A 115 4.91 -16.98 3.32
N LEU A 116 4.96 -15.66 3.31
CA LEU A 116 5.82 -14.93 2.36
C LEU A 116 7.31 -15.10 2.66
N VAL A 117 7.71 -15.13 3.94
CA VAL A 117 9.11 -15.37 4.33
C VAL A 117 9.56 -16.77 3.89
N GLU A 118 8.76 -17.79 4.16
CA GLU A 118 9.06 -19.17 3.73
C GLU A 118 9.22 -19.28 2.22
N MET A 119 8.27 -18.70 1.48
CA MET A 119 8.30 -18.68 0.01
C MET A 119 9.49 -17.91 -0.53
N ALA A 120 9.83 -16.76 0.07
CA ALA A 120 10.98 -15.95 -0.32
C ALA A 120 12.30 -16.71 -0.13
N ARG A 121 12.45 -17.40 1.00
CA ARG A 121 13.64 -18.21 1.31
C ARG A 121 13.75 -19.42 0.37
N ARG A 122 12.64 -20.15 0.16
CA ARG A 122 12.59 -21.30 -0.74
C ARG A 122 13.00 -20.94 -2.17
N ASP A 123 12.45 -19.86 -2.71
CA ASP A 123 12.67 -19.47 -4.10
C ASP A 123 13.89 -18.56 -4.29
N LYS A 124 14.59 -18.24 -3.19
CA LYS A 124 15.73 -17.29 -3.17
C LYS A 124 15.34 -15.97 -3.84
N ALA A 125 14.14 -15.49 -3.57
CA ALA A 125 13.64 -14.23 -4.09
C ALA A 125 14.15 -13.05 -3.23
N ASP A 126 14.36 -11.90 -3.88
CA ASP A 126 14.71 -10.65 -3.20
C ASP A 126 13.46 -9.89 -2.75
N MET A 127 12.39 -10.07 -3.52
CA MET A 127 11.07 -9.48 -3.26
C MET A 127 10.00 -10.55 -3.46
N VAL A 128 9.00 -10.57 -2.59
CA VAL A 128 7.85 -11.47 -2.70
C VAL A 128 6.58 -10.68 -2.46
N ALA A 129 5.57 -10.90 -3.29
CA ALA A 129 4.25 -10.31 -3.09
C ALA A 129 3.16 -11.36 -3.20
N ASP A 130 2.07 -11.08 -2.54
CA ASP A 130 0.82 -11.83 -2.59
C ASP A 130 -0.25 -11.08 -3.39
N ASN A 131 -1.44 -11.65 -3.48
CA ASN A 131 -2.58 -11.01 -4.11
C ASN A 131 -3.24 -10.03 -3.13
N VAL A 132 -3.58 -8.88 -3.65
CA VAL A 132 -4.34 -7.86 -2.92
C VAL A 132 -5.83 -8.07 -3.17
N VAL A 133 -6.63 -8.07 -2.11
CA VAL A 133 -8.09 -8.11 -2.18
C VAL A 133 -8.67 -6.76 -1.79
N GLU A 134 -9.27 -6.07 -2.75
CA GLU A 134 -10.00 -4.83 -2.49
C GLU A 134 -11.30 -5.12 -1.76
N PHE A 135 -11.56 -4.44 -0.65
CA PHE A 135 -12.83 -4.52 0.08
C PHE A 135 -13.33 -3.13 0.48
N ASP A 136 -14.62 -3.04 0.73
CA ASP A 136 -15.33 -1.82 1.10
C ASP A 136 -15.93 -1.99 2.50
N THR A 137 -15.71 -1.03 3.39
CA THR A 137 -16.24 -1.04 4.76
C THR A 137 -17.78 -0.97 4.82
N SER A 138 -18.43 -0.42 3.80
CA SER A 138 -19.89 -0.37 3.73
C SER A 138 -20.54 -1.74 3.44
N GLY A 139 -19.73 -2.75 3.07
CA GLY A 139 -20.24 -4.06 2.65
C GLY A 139 -21.06 -4.03 1.35
N SER A 140 -21.13 -2.87 0.69
CA SER A 140 -21.94 -2.66 -0.52
C SER A 140 -21.36 -3.37 -1.75
N LYS A 141 -20.06 -3.68 -1.74
CA LYS A 141 -19.37 -4.32 -2.86
C LYS A 141 -18.72 -5.63 -2.44
N THR A 142 -18.86 -6.63 -3.31
CA THR A 142 -18.13 -7.90 -3.15
C THR A 142 -16.61 -7.66 -3.21
N PRO A 143 -15.83 -8.22 -2.27
CA PRO A 143 -14.37 -8.15 -2.32
C PRO A 143 -13.81 -8.64 -3.66
N ARG A 144 -12.82 -7.93 -4.19
CA ARG A 144 -12.27 -8.19 -5.53
C ARG A 144 -10.76 -8.39 -5.47
N PRO A 145 -10.25 -9.57 -5.86
CA PRO A 145 -8.82 -9.78 -5.97
C PRO A 145 -8.27 -8.99 -7.16
N LEU A 146 -7.08 -8.41 -6.99
CA LEU A 146 -6.33 -7.71 -8.04
C LEU A 146 -5.87 -8.68 -9.13
N LEU A 147 -5.31 -9.80 -8.72
CA LEU A 147 -4.93 -10.89 -9.62
C LEU A 147 -6.12 -11.82 -9.80
N SER A 148 -6.53 -12.02 -11.05
CA SER A 148 -7.68 -12.87 -11.42
C SER A 148 -7.39 -13.64 -12.72
N GLY A 149 -8.25 -14.61 -13.04
CA GLY A 149 -8.10 -15.44 -14.22
C GLY A 149 -6.76 -16.19 -14.25
N ARG A 150 -6.01 -16.09 -15.33
CA ARG A 150 -4.71 -16.77 -15.47
C ARG A 150 -3.64 -16.30 -14.45
N TRP A 151 -3.74 -15.07 -13.95
CA TRP A 151 -2.80 -14.49 -13.00
C TRP A 151 -3.03 -14.94 -11.55
N ALA A 152 -4.16 -15.59 -11.29
CA ALA A 152 -4.51 -16.13 -9.97
C ALA A 152 -4.28 -17.65 -9.87
N ARG A 153 -3.71 -18.30 -10.90
CA ARG A 153 -3.56 -19.75 -10.93
C ARG A 153 -2.27 -20.24 -10.30
N GLU A 154 -1.15 -19.63 -10.70
CA GLU A 154 0.19 -20.09 -10.34
C GLU A 154 1.12 -18.95 -9.98
N PRO A 155 2.11 -19.18 -9.11
CA PRO A 155 3.15 -18.20 -8.82
C PRO A 155 3.99 -17.90 -10.07
N PHE A 156 4.39 -16.63 -10.23
CA PHE A 156 5.17 -16.20 -11.39
C PHE A 156 6.30 -15.23 -11.00
N TRP A 157 7.37 -15.26 -11.79
CA TRP A 157 8.43 -14.25 -11.71
C TRP A 157 8.01 -12.98 -12.46
N VAL A 158 8.37 -11.85 -11.90
CA VAL A 158 8.05 -10.55 -12.48
C VAL A 158 9.19 -10.10 -13.38
N GLU A 159 8.93 -10.07 -14.68
CA GLU A 159 9.84 -9.46 -15.66
C GLU A 159 9.63 -7.96 -15.74
N ILE A 160 10.71 -7.19 -15.81
CA ILE A 160 10.66 -5.73 -15.76
C ILE A 160 9.79 -5.11 -16.87
N CYS A 161 9.89 -5.59 -18.12
CA CYS A 161 9.08 -5.05 -19.21
C CYS A 161 7.58 -5.30 -18.99
N ARG A 162 7.23 -6.49 -18.46
CA ARG A 162 5.85 -6.84 -18.11
C ARG A 162 5.36 -6.03 -16.91
N TYR A 163 6.22 -5.81 -15.91
CA TYR A 163 5.91 -4.95 -14.76
C TYR A 163 5.53 -3.54 -15.22
N VAL A 164 6.35 -2.94 -16.08
CA VAL A 164 6.07 -1.61 -16.65
C VAL A 164 4.76 -1.61 -17.46
N GLN A 165 4.54 -2.64 -18.29
CA GLN A 165 3.34 -2.76 -19.12
C GLN A 165 2.06 -2.85 -18.28
N PHE A 166 2.08 -3.59 -17.16
CA PHE A 166 0.93 -3.75 -16.29
C PHE A 166 0.62 -2.50 -15.46
N ASN A 167 1.56 -1.58 -15.38
CA ASN A 167 1.38 -0.29 -14.69
C ASN A 167 1.13 0.88 -15.64
N HIS A 168 0.64 0.62 -16.87
CA HIS A 168 0.10 1.65 -17.75
C HIS A 168 -1.19 2.20 -17.16
N LEU A 169 -1.33 3.52 -17.10
CA LEU A 169 -2.58 4.14 -16.69
C LEU A 169 -3.68 3.80 -17.71
N TYR A 170 -4.84 3.43 -17.22
CA TYR A 170 -5.97 2.91 -18.03
C TYR A 170 -5.64 1.65 -18.85
N GLY A 171 -4.59 0.92 -18.46
CA GLY A 171 -4.22 -0.36 -19.07
C GLY A 171 -5.18 -1.50 -18.72
N ARG A 172 -5.00 -2.66 -19.39
CA ARG A 172 -5.87 -3.85 -19.20
C ARG A 172 -5.26 -4.93 -18.29
N GLY A 173 -4.02 -4.78 -17.83
CA GLY A 173 -3.34 -5.74 -16.98
C GLY A 173 -3.61 -5.53 -15.48
N PRO A 174 -3.26 -6.51 -14.64
CA PRO A 174 -3.24 -6.28 -13.20
C PRO A 174 -2.16 -5.25 -12.88
N ALA A 175 -2.54 -4.17 -12.19
CA ALA A 175 -1.61 -3.12 -11.83
C ALA A 175 -0.68 -3.60 -10.68
N LEU A 176 0.42 -4.30 -11.02
CA LEU A 176 1.33 -4.92 -10.05
C LEU A 176 1.99 -3.91 -9.10
N GLY A 177 1.96 -2.61 -9.42
CA GLY A 177 2.42 -1.55 -8.52
C GLY A 177 1.53 -1.34 -7.28
N TYR A 178 0.34 -1.94 -7.23
CA TYR A 178 -0.51 -1.96 -6.03
C TYR A 178 -0.20 -3.12 -5.08
N LEU A 179 0.61 -4.09 -5.52
CA LEU A 179 1.05 -5.15 -4.62
C LEU A 179 1.92 -4.56 -3.51
N LYS A 180 1.82 -5.14 -2.31
CA LYS A 180 2.60 -4.73 -1.14
C LYS A 180 3.70 -5.77 -0.87
N PRO A 181 4.85 -5.67 -1.57
CA PRO A 181 5.87 -6.69 -1.46
C PRO A 181 6.56 -6.69 -0.10
N LEU A 182 6.99 -7.89 0.28
CA LEU A 182 8.01 -8.12 1.29
C LEU A 182 9.37 -7.99 0.60
N PHE A 183 10.24 -7.13 1.12
CA PHE A 183 11.57 -6.86 0.59
C PHE A 183 12.64 -7.50 1.49
N ARG A 184 13.64 -8.15 0.91
CA ARG A 184 14.86 -8.47 1.66
C ARG A 184 15.58 -7.18 2.00
N LYS A 185 15.86 -6.92 3.28
CA LYS A 185 16.48 -5.67 3.73
C LYS A 185 17.78 -5.34 2.98
N THR A 186 18.59 -6.35 2.67
CA THR A 186 19.89 -6.15 2.01
C THR A 186 19.80 -5.56 0.60
N ILE A 187 18.63 -5.58 -0.06
CA ILE A 187 18.45 -4.92 -1.36
C ILE A 187 18.06 -3.45 -1.23
N LEU A 188 17.65 -3.04 -0.03
CA LEU A 188 17.28 -1.66 0.29
C LEU A 188 18.50 -0.87 0.80
N THR A 189 19.58 -0.88 0.03
CA THR A 189 20.83 -0.20 0.35
C THR A 189 21.23 0.74 -0.79
N GLY A 190 21.84 1.88 -0.44
CA GLY A 190 22.28 2.88 -1.39
C GLY A 190 21.17 3.82 -1.91
N PRO A 191 21.53 4.80 -2.76
CA PRO A 191 20.65 5.92 -3.13
C PRO A 191 19.44 5.52 -4.01
N THR A 192 19.42 4.32 -4.55
CA THR A 192 18.29 3.80 -5.36
C THR A 192 17.31 2.95 -4.59
N ALA A 193 17.57 2.71 -3.30
CA ALA A 193 16.86 1.75 -2.46
C ALA A 193 15.70 2.35 -1.66
N TYR A 194 15.54 3.66 -1.70
CA TYR A 194 14.50 4.37 -0.99
C TYR A 194 13.40 4.84 -1.94
N TYR A 195 12.24 5.13 -1.38
CA TYR A 195 11.15 5.75 -2.13
C TYR A 195 11.56 7.12 -2.67
N ASP A 196 11.09 7.46 -3.87
CA ASP A 196 11.24 8.82 -4.43
C ASP A 196 10.21 9.75 -3.76
N GLU A 197 10.66 10.62 -2.88
CA GLU A 197 9.81 11.51 -2.08
C GLU A 197 9.10 12.60 -2.89
N THR A 198 9.49 12.78 -4.15
CA THR A 198 8.76 13.64 -5.08
C THR A 198 7.44 13.03 -5.53
N LEU A 199 7.23 11.72 -5.26
CA LEU A 199 6.03 10.99 -5.63
C LEU A 199 5.07 10.88 -4.45
N ARG A 200 3.84 11.36 -4.64
CA ARG A 200 2.72 11.19 -3.72
C ARG A 200 1.84 10.00 -4.08
N ILE A 201 1.97 9.49 -5.30
CA ILE A 201 1.22 8.36 -5.86
C ILE A 201 2.18 7.56 -6.73
N ALA A 202 2.01 6.22 -6.74
CA ALA A 202 2.84 5.26 -7.47
C ALA A 202 4.33 5.26 -7.08
N GLU A 203 4.65 5.68 -5.87
CA GLU A 203 5.97 5.56 -5.26
C GLU A 203 6.37 4.09 -5.14
N ASP A 204 5.43 3.18 -4.79
CA ASP A 204 5.63 1.73 -4.75
C ASP A 204 6.05 1.19 -6.13
N TYR A 205 5.33 1.59 -7.20
CA TYR A 205 5.70 1.23 -8.57
C TYR A 205 7.13 1.66 -8.90
N ASN A 206 7.50 2.89 -8.57
CA ASN A 206 8.82 3.45 -8.90
C ASN A 206 9.94 2.71 -8.15
N LEU A 207 9.77 2.40 -6.87
CA LEU A 207 10.76 1.65 -6.08
C LEU A 207 10.97 0.25 -6.68
N VAL A 208 9.91 -0.51 -6.90
CA VAL A 208 10.01 -1.87 -7.46
C VAL A 208 10.62 -1.85 -8.87
N LEU A 209 10.26 -0.87 -9.71
CA LEU A 209 10.86 -0.71 -11.04
C LEU A 209 12.39 -0.55 -10.96
N ARG A 210 12.88 0.29 -10.07
CA ARG A 210 14.33 0.53 -9.89
C ARG A 210 15.04 -0.72 -9.36
N LEU A 211 14.43 -1.45 -8.44
CA LEU A 211 14.96 -2.70 -7.92
C LEU A 211 15.00 -3.80 -9.00
N LEU A 212 13.95 -3.97 -9.79
CA LEU A 212 13.94 -4.89 -10.92
C LEU A 212 15.02 -4.54 -11.95
N TYR A 213 15.21 -3.25 -12.25
CA TYR A 213 16.26 -2.80 -13.17
C TYR A 213 17.67 -3.05 -12.62
N ALA A 214 17.84 -3.00 -11.30
CA ALA A 214 19.07 -3.39 -10.62
C ALA A 214 19.27 -4.93 -10.53
N GLY A 215 18.46 -5.72 -11.25
CA GLY A 215 18.56 -7.17 -11.30
C GLY A 215 17.95 -7.90 -10.10
N ARG A 216 17.21 -7.21 -9.22
CA ARG A 216 16.56 -7.85 -8.08
C ARG A 216 15.35 -8.66 -8.54
N ARG A 217 15.19 -9.85 -7.96
CA ARG A 217 14.19 -10.83 -8.39
C ARG A 217 12.93 -10.71 -7.55
N MET A 218 11.79 -10.53 -8.21
CA MET A 218 10.47 -10.50 -7.56
C MET A 218 9.64 -11.70 -8.00
N ARG A 219 9.04 -12.40 -7.01
CA ARG A 219 8.07 -13.47 -7.25
C ARG A 219 6.72 -13.09 -6.67
N VAL A 220 5.67 -13.38 -7.41
CA VAL A 220 4.30 -13.14 -6.98
C VAL A 220 3.60 -14.45 -6.76
N TYR A 221 2.97 -14.60 -5.59
CA TYR A 221 2.10 -15.71 -5.22
C TYR A 221 0.67 -15.21 -5.19
N PRO A 222 -0.26 -15.81 -5.96
CA PRO A 222 -1.62 -15.29 -6.08
C PRO A 222 -2.52 -15.65 -4.86
N LEU A 223 -1.95 -15.71 -3.66
CA LEU A 223 -2.64 -15.97 -2.41
C LEU A 223 -3.28 -14.66 -1.89
N PRO A 224 -4.57 -14.65 -1.52
CA PRO A 224 -5.28 -13.45 -1.10
C PRO A 224 -5.01 -13.14 0.39
N LEU A 225 -3.80 -12.67 0.71
CA LEU A 225 -3.35 -12.48 2.10
C LEU A 225 -3.25 -10.99 2.51
N TYR A 226 -3.42 -10.05 1.58
CA TYR A 226 -3.45 -8.62 1.85
C TYR A 226 -4.81 -8.04 1.48
N PHE A 227 -5.43 -7.28 2.39
CA PHE A 227 -6.76 -6.69 2.22
C PHE A 227 -6.66 -5.19 2.14
N TYR A 228 -6.89 -4.66 0.94
CA TYR A 228 -6.85 -3.24 0.63
C TYR A 228 -8.22 -2.60 0.87
N ARG A 229 -8.27 -1.67 1.81
CA ARG A 229 -9.50 -0.97 2.19
C ARG A 229 -9.78 0.19 1.26
N LYS A 230 -10.98 0.22 0.66
CA LYS A 230 -11.46 1.35 -0.12
C LYS A 230 -12.38 2.23 0.70
N HIS A 231 -12.01 3.50 0.82
CA HIS A 231 -12.84 4.53 1.44
C HIS A 231 -12.71 5.87 0.68
N SER A 232 -13.61 6.82 0.96
CA SER A 232 -13.72 8.09 0.21
C SER A 232 -12.51 9.01 0.34
N THR A 233 -11.70 8.83 1.39
CA THR A 233 -10.50 9.64 1.67
C THR A 233 -9.21 9.03 1.14
N SER A 234 -9.24 7.81 0.55
CA SER A 234 -8.05 7.15 -0.02
C SER A 234 -7.36 8.02 -1.07
N ILE A 235 -6.06 8.22 -0.90
CA ILE A 235 -5.24 9.11 -1.75
C ILE A 235 -5.04 8.52 -3.15
N SER A 236 -4.93 7.20 -3.26
CA SER A 236 -4.65 6.46 -4.51
C SER A 236 -5.69 6.66 -5.61
N HIS A 237 -6.89 7.17 -5.27
CA HIS A 237 -7.96 7.46 -6.23
C HIS A 237 -7.97 8.91 -6.74
N ARG A 238 -7.05 9.75 -6.28
CA ARG A 238 -7.00 11.18 -6.61
C ARG A 238 -5.83 11.51 -7.54
N LEU A 239 -5.82 10.87 -8.72
CA LEU A 239 -4.93 11.31 -9.78
C LEU A 239 -5.29 12.76 -10.13
N ASN A 240 -4.35 13.67 -9.91
CA ASN A 240 -4.46 15.07 -10.31
C ASN A 240 -3.29 15.45 -11.22
N GLU A 241 -3.34 16.64 -11.81
CA GLU A 241 -2.31 17.10 -12.75
C GLU A 241 -0.91 17.11 -12.12
N THR A 242 -0.78 17.56 -10.87
CA THR A 242 0.50 17.61 -10.14
C THR A 242 1.10 16.22 -9.97
N ALA A 243 0.30 15.25 -9.55
CA ALA A 243 0.76 13.86 -9.38
C ALA A 243 1.16 13.23 -10.71
N LEU A 244 0.41 13.49 -11.78
CA LEU A 244 0.73 12.98 -13.12
C LEU A 244 1.99 13.61 -13.72
N GLU A 245 2.24 14.90 -13.49
CA GLU A 245 3.50 15.54 -13.88
C GLU A 245 4.69 14.97 -13.08
N ALA A 246 4.53 14.74 -11.79
CA ALA A 246 5.56 14.10 -10.98
C ALA A 246 5.89 12.68 -11.48
N LEU A 247 4.88 11.89 -11.82
CA LEU A 247 5.05 10.56 -12.43
C LEU A 247 5.80 10.63 -13.76
N LYS A 248 5.43 11.57 -14.64
CA LYS A 248 6.09 11.77 -15.91
C LYS A 248 7.58 12.13 -15.73
N MET A 249 7.88 13.00 -14.78
CA MET A 249 9.25 13.38 -14.45
C MET A 249 10.04 12.21 -13.87
N ALA A 250 9.44 11.40 -13.00
CA ALA A 250 10.08 10.21 -12.42
C ALA A 250 10.40 9.17 -13.51
N ASP A 251 9.47 8.91 -14.43
CA ASP A 251 9.70 8.03 -15.57
C ASP A 251 10.80 8.56 -16.51
N ALA A 252 10.86 9.88 -16.74
CA ALA A 252 11.91 10.50 -17.53
C ALA A 252 13.28 10.34 -16.86
N ARG A 253 13.40 10.68 -15.57
CA ARG A 253 14.63 10.45 -14.79
C ARG A 253 15.08 8.98 -14.80
N PHE A 254 14.13 8.05 -14.76
CA PHE A 254 14.46 6.64 -14.86
C PHE A 254 14.94 6.27 -16.28
N LEU A 255 14.28 6.79 -17.31
CA LEU A 255 14.64 6.53 -18.72
C LEU A 255 16.08 7.00 -19.03
N ASP A 256 16.51 8.14 -18.46
CA ASP A 256 17.87 8.67 -18.63
C ASP A 256 18.95 7.76 -18.01
N LYS A 257 18.57 6.93 -17.01
CA LYS A 257 19.47 5.96 -16.36
C LYS A 257 19.54 4.61 -17.07
N ILE A 258 18.67 4.36 -18.05
CA ILE A 258 18.65 3.08 -18.77
C ILE A 258 19.84 3.04 -19.74
N SER A 259 20.68 2.00 -19.60
CA SER A 259 21.81 1.78 -20.51
C SER A 259 21.32 1.58 -21.94
N ARG A 260 22.18 1.93 -22.92
CA ARG A 260 21.87 1.78 -24.35
C ARG A 260 21.58 0.33 -24.76
N GLU A 261 22.05 -0.64 -24.00
CA GLU A 261 21.85 -2.08 -24.23
C GLU A 261 20.45 -2.54 -23.81
N ASN A 262 19.79 -1.84 -22.90
CA ASN A 262 18.46 -2.19 -22.38
C ASN A 262 17.31 -1.54 -23.17
N GLN A 263 17.39 -1.56 -24.49
CA GLN A 263 16.36 -1.02 -25.38
C GLN A 263 14.93 -1.55 -25.14
N PRO A 264 14.71 -2.84 -24.79
CA PRO A 264 13.37 -3.33 -24.47
C PRO A 264 12.74 -2.59 -23.29
N VAL A 265 13.51 -2.36 -22.21
CA VAL A 265 13.06 -1.63 -21.01
C VAL A 265 12.77 -0.17 -21.38
N ALA A 266 13.68 0.49 -22.11
CA ALA A 266 13.48 1.86 -22.56
C ALA A 266 12.19 2.03 -23.36
N ARG A 267 11.92 1.10 -24.30
CA ARG A 267 10.66 1.09 -25.08
C ARG A 267 9.43 0.90 -24.20
N ALA A 268 9.51 0.02 -23.21
CA ALA A 268 8.40 -0.20 -22.25
C ALA A 268 8.09 1.07 -21.45
N VAL A 269 9.13 1.72 -20.88
CA VAL A 269 9.00 2.96 -20.13
C VAL A 269 8.44 4.09 -21.00
N LYS A 270 8.95 4.27 -22.23
CA LYS A 270 8.41 5.26 -23.18
C LYS A 270 6.93 5.03 -23.50
N ARG A 271 6.48 3.76 -23.58
CA ARG A 271 5.03 3.45 -23.75
C ARG A 271 4.23 3.83 -22.51
N ARG A 272 4.76 3.57 -21.31
CA ARG A 272 4.12 3.99 -20.05
C ARG A 272 4.04 5.49 -19.95
N MET A 273 5.09 6.23 -20.25
CA MET A 273 5.08 7.70 -20.26
C MET A 273 3.96 8.25 -21.16
N ARG A 274 3.74 7.64 -22.35
CA ARG A 274 2.61 8.02 -23.21
C ARG A 274 1.24 7.76 -22.56
N SER A 275 1.12 6.74 -21.70
CA SER A 275 -0.12 6.53 -20.95
C SER A 275 -0.31 7.57 -19.84
N VAL A 276 0.77 8.01 -19.20
CA VAL A 276 0.76 9.12 -18.22
C VAL A 276 0.39 10.44 -18.91
N GLU A 277 0.97 10.73 -20.08
CA GLU A 277 0.62 11.92 -20.87
C GLU A 277 -0.85 11.91 -21.31
N THR A 278 -1.37 10.72 -21.67
CA THR A 278 -2.79 10.58 -22.00
C THR A 278 -3.69 10.87 -20.80
N ALA A 279 -3.30 10.36 -19.60
CA ALA A 279 -4.01 10.62 -18.37
C ALA A 279 -3.98 12.10 -17.98
N LEU A 280 -2.82 12.74 -18.13
CA LEU A 280 -2.66 14.18 -17.87
C LEU A 280 -3.55 15.03 -18.80
N ALA A 281 -3.56 14.71 -20.09
CA ALA A 281 -4.44 15.38 -21.04
C ALA A 281 -5.93 15.14 -20.71
N PHE A 282 -6.28 13.96 -20.20
CA PHE A 282 -7.64 13.64 -19.77
C PHE A 282 -8.04 14.44 -18.53
N GLU A 283 -7.19 14.57 -17.52
CA GLU A 283 -7.44 15.41 -16.34
C GLU A 283 -7.63 16.89 -16.73
N LYS A 284 -6.75 17.42 -17.62
CA LYS A 284 -6.91 18.77 -18.16
C LYS A 284 -8.25 18.94 -18.90
N LEU A 285 -8.66 17.95 -19.66
CA LEU A 285 -9.95 17.94 -20.35
C LEU A 285 -11.11 17.95 -19.35
N LEU A 286 -11.07 17.11 -18.30
CA LEU A 286 -12.10 17.08 -17.26
C LEU A 286 -12.19 18.42 -16.52
N ASN A 287 -11.06 19.04 -16.20
CA ASN A 287 -11.02 20.34 -15.52
C ASN A 287 -11.59 21.46 -16.42
N ALA A 288 -11.27 21.44 -17.72
CA ALA A 288 -11.83 22.37 -18.69
C ALA A 288 -13.37 22.21 -18.83
N LEU A 289 -13.87 20.97 -18.84
CA LEU A 289 -15.31 20.68 -18.86
C LEU A 289 -16.02 21.13 -17.56
N LYS A 290 -15.43 20.86 -16.39
CA LYS A 290 -15.97 21.27 -15.08
C LYS A 290 -16.03 22.80 -14.93
N SER A 291 -15.00 23.50 -15.42
CA SER A 291 -14.95 24.98 -15.43
C SER A 291 -15.71 25.62 -16.56
N ARG A 292 -16.43 24.85 -17.40
CA ARG A 292 -17.17 25.31 -18.60
C ARG A 292 -16.28 26.04 -19.61
N ASN A 293 -14.98 25.79 -19.61
CA ASN A 293 -14.06 26.33 -20.61
C ASN A 293 -14.11 25.47 -21.89
N TRP A 294 -15.16 25.64 -22.66
CA TRP A 294 -15.42 24.84 -23.87
C TRP A 294 -14.36 25.01 -24.95
N LYS A 295 -13.74 26.19 -25.05
CA LYS A 295 -12.65 26.42 -26.02
C LYS A 295 -11.43 25.53 -25.70
N ALA A 296 -11.01 25.50 -24.44
CA ALA A 296 -9.93 24.64 -23.99
C ALA A 296 -10.28 23.15 -24.13
N ALA A 297 -11.51 22.76 -23.75
CA ALA A 297 -11.98 21.38 -23.86
C ALA A 297 -11.94 20.86 -25.32
N ILE A 298 -12.46 21.65 -26.26
CA ILE A 298 -12.43 21.30 -27.69
C ILE A 298 -10.98 21.22 -28.19
N GLY A 299 -10.12 22.20 -27.86
CA GLY A 299 -8.72 22.22 -28.24
C GLY A 299 -7.96 20.94 -27.76
N ILE A 300 -8.18 20.54 -26.50
CA ILE A 300 -7.61 19.32 -25.96
C ILE A 300 -8.16 18.07 -26.68
N ALA A 301 -9.47 18.01 -26.89
CA ALA A 301 -10.09 16.85 -27.54
C ALA A 301 -9.59 16.63 -28.97
N LEU A 302 -9.38 17.71 -29.72
CA LEU A 302 -8.86 17.65 -31.10
C LEU A 302 -7.36 17.28 -31.15
N THR A 303 -6.56 17.85 -30.23
CA THR A 303 -5.10 17.60 -30.22
C THR A 303 -4.70 16.30 -29.52
N LYS A 304 -5.54 15.80 -28.61
CA LYS A 304 -5.30 14.59 -27.81
C LYS A 304 -6.48 13.60 -27.88
N PRO A 305 -6.77 13.01 -29.06
CA PRO A 305 -7.98 12.19 -29.27
C PRO A 305 -8.03 10.96 -28.36
N ARG A 306 -6.85 10.42 -27.94
CA ARG A 306 -6.79 9.31 -26.98
C ARG A 306 -7.30 9.72 -25.60
N ALA A 307 -7.04 10.95 -25.16
CA ALA A 307 -7.58 11.47 -23.89
C ALA A 307 -9.10 11.67 -24.00
N ALA A 308 -9.60 12.24 -25.10
CA ALA A 308 -11.05 12.38 -25.35
C ALA A 308 -11.76 11.01 -25.37
N ALA A 309 -11.14 9.96 -25.91
CA ALA A 309 -11.69 8.61 -25.90
C ALA A 309 -11.89 8.05 -24.48
N LEU A 310 -11.17 8.54 -23.46
CA LEU A 310 -11.34 8.15 -22.05
C LEU A 310 -12.65 8.66 -21.44
N LEU A 311 -13.31 9.66 -22.02
CA LEU A 311 -14.64 10.09 -21.61
C LEU A 311 -15.69 8.98 -21.67
N ARG A 312 -15.43 7.92 -22.41
CA ARG A 312 -16.27 6.70 -22.42
C ARG A 312 -16.22 5.91 -21.11
N LEU A 313 -15.19 6.10 -20.29
CA LEU A 313 -15.01 5.36 -19.02
C LEU A 313 -16.12 5.63 -18.00
N PRO A 314 -16.52 6.88 -17.71
CA PRO A 314 -17.63 7.17 -16.82
C PRO A 314 -18.95 6.55 -17.27
N LEU A 315 -19.22 6.56 -18.59
CA LEU A 315 -20.41 5.93 -19.19
C LEU A 315 -20.35 4.40 -19.06
N GLY A 316 -19.20 3.78 -19.33
CA GLY A 316 -19.00 2.34 -19.20
C GLY A 316 -19.11 1.82 -17.75
N VAL A 317 -18.72 2.62 -16.76
CA VAL A 317 -18.88 2.28 -15.32
C VAL A 317 -20.36 2.32 -14.93
N ARG A 318 -21.13 3.31 -15.39
CA ARG A 318 -22.58 3.37 -15.16
C ARG A 318 -23.32 2.22 -15.82
N MET A 319 -22.93 1.82 -17.03
CA MET A 319 -23.55 0.70 -17.74
C MET A 319 -23.17 -0.68 -17.15
N ARG A 320 -21.94 -0.85 -16.59
CA ARG A 320 -21.55 -2.11 -15.93
C ARG A 320 -22.26 -2.31 -14.59
N GLY A 321 -22.71 -1.24 -13.94
CA GLY A 321 -23.55 -1.33 -12.74
C GLY A 321 -24.94 -1.92 -13.00
N LEU A 322 -25.35 -2.00 -14.28
CA LEU A 322 -26.65 -2.56 -14.70
C LEU A 322 -26.53 -4.04 -15.17
N ALA A 323 -25.34 -4.59 -15.32
CA ALA A 323 -25.15 -5.98 -15.70
C ALA A 323 -24.88 -6.85 -14.47
N PRO A 324 -25.63 -7.96 -14.25
CA PRO A 324 -25.38 -8.85 -13.13
C PRO A 324 -23.99 -9.50 -13.28
N SER A 325 -23.11 -9.21 -12.32
CA SER A 325 -21.78 -9.82 -12.28
C SER A 325 -21.88 -11.27 -11.82
N ARG A 326 -21.64 -12.23 -12.71
CA ARG A 326 -21.33 -13.61 -12.32
C ARG A 326 -19.89 -13.65 -11.76
N VAL A 327 -19.74 -13.34 -10.50
CA VAL A 327 -18.49 -13.56 -9.73
C VAL A 327 -18.78 -14.66 -8.73
N PRO A 328 -17.94 -15.71 -8.60
CA PRO A 328 -18.11 -16.71 -7.55
C PRO A 328 -18.09 -16.01 -6.19
N ARG A 329 -19.07 -16.31 -5.35
CA ARG A 329 -19.13 -15.82 -3.96
C ARG A 329 -17.93 -16.40 -3.21
N ILE A 330 -16.91 -15.59 -2.99
CA ILE A 330 -15.86 -15.88 -2.00
C ILE A 330 -16.50 -15.55 -0.65
N THR A 331 -16.94 -16.57 0.06
CA THR A 331 -17.40 -16.41 1.45
C THR A 331 -16.15 -16.27 2.30
N ILE A 332 -15.72 -15.05 2.54
CA ILE A 332 -14.73 -14.77 3.59
C ILE A 332 -15.50 -14.97 4.90
N ARG A 333 -15.40 -16.16 5.51
CA ARG A 333 -15.76 -16.31 6.91
C ARG A 333 -14.77 -15.46 7.68
N HIS A 334 -15.23 -14.36 8.23
CA HIS A 334 -14.50 -13.51 9.13
C HIS A 334 -14.03 -14.31 10.36
N PRO A 335 -12.74 -14.66 10.49
CA PRO A 335 -12.24 -15.18 11.75
C PRO A 335 -11.59 -14.11 12.62
N LEU A 336 -11.64 -12.82 12.24
CA LEU A 336 -10.72 -11.85 12.81
C LEU A 336 -11.29 -10.45 13.07
N VAL A 337 -12.53 -10.36 13.51
CA VAL A 337 -12.92 -9.24 14.36
C VAL A 337 -13.22 -9.87 15.71
N PRO A 338 -12.33 -9.76 16.72
CA PRO A 338 -12.76 -9.96 18.08
C PRO A 338 -13.88 -8.93 18.31
N THR A 339 -15.09 -9.39 18.56
CA THR A 339 -16.13 -8.52 19.11
C THR A 339 -15.54 -7.86 20.34
N THR A 340 -15.20 -6.58 20.24
CA THR A 340 -14.88 -5.75 21.38
C THR A 340 -15.97 -6.00 22.42
N PRO A 341 -15.63 -6.36 23.69
CA PRO A 341 -16.61 -6.37 24.73
C PRO A 341 -17.10 -4.91 24.82
N ARG A 342 -18.38 -4.70 24.61
CA ARG A 342 -19.04 -3.45 24.98
C ARG A 342 -18.69 -3.22 26.43
N LEU A 343 -17.88 -2.21 26.72
CA LEU A 343 -17.78 -1.65 28.06
C LEU A 343 -19.21 -1.23 28.43
N SER A 344 -19.84 -2.05 29.25
CA SER A 344 -21.12 -1.76 29.87
C SER A 344 -20.89 -0.52 30.74
N ASN A 345 -21.51 0.59 30.37
CA ASN A 345 -21.72 1.75 31.21
C ASN A 345 -22.62 1.35 32.39
N GLU A 346 -22.05 0.68 33.39
CA GLU A 346 -22.63 0.47 34.71
C GLU A 346 -21.89 1.30 35.74
N HIS A 347 -21.90 2.61 35.60
CA HIS A 347 -21.55 3.52 36.71
C HIS A 347 -22.32 4.83 36.60
N GLN A 348 -23.66 4.74 36.62
CA GLN A 348 -24.52 5.86 37.03
C GLN A 348 -25.93 5.39 37.36
N ARG A 349 -26.08 4.59 38.41
CA ARG A 349 -27.36 4.50 39.19
C ARG A 349 -27.04 4.02 40.58
N GLY A 350 -26.89 4.95 41.51
CA GLY A 350 -26.75 4.58 42.91
C GLY A 350 -26.49 5.77 43.79
N THR A 351 -27.44 6.70 43.93
CA THR A 351 -27.66 7.48 45.18
C THR A 351 -28.94 8.30 45.01
N ARG A 352 -30.05 7.72 45.29
CA ARG A 352 -31.23 8.42 45.85
C ARG A 352 -31.99 7.37 46.64
N ARG A 353 -31.72 7.27 47.95
CA ARG A 353 -32.71 6.74 48.88
C ARG A 353 -33.10 7.87 49.84
N ALA A 354 -34.36 8.01 49.89
CA ALA A 354 -35.17 8.87 50.68
C ALA A 354 -34.88 8.77 52.14
N THR A 355 -34.92 9.89 52.83
CA THR A 355 -35.32 10.05 54.24
C THR A 355 -36.73 10.57 54.19
N ASP A 356 -37.63 9.80 54.71
CA ASP A 356 -38.94 10.25 55.11
C ASP A 356 -39.03 10.10 56.64
N PRO A 357 -39.43 11.08 57.39
CA PRO A 357 -39.83 10.90 58.81
C PRO A 357 -41.35 11.01 58.94
N SER A 358 -41.87 10.09 59.71
CA SER A 358 -43.09 10.06 60.51
C SER A 358 -44.37 10.60 59.92
#